data_475c728061f9eadc14fb156b6a5a3b91
#
_entry.id   475c728061f9eadc14fb156b6a5a3b91
#
_cell.length_a   1.000
_cell.length_b   1.000
_cell.length_c   1.000
_cell.angle_alpha   90.00
_cell.angle_beta   90.00
_cell.angle_gamma   90.00
#
_symmetry.space_group_name_H-M   'P 1'
#
loop_
_entity.id
_entity.type
_entity.pdbx_description
1 polymer ?
#
loop_
_entity_poly.entity_id
_entity_poly.type
_entity_poly.pdbx_seq_one_letter_code
_entity_poly.pdbx_strand_id
1 'polypeptide(L)'
;KQLRKPVVVLRHRPSILPILSVLTKGKEKAHLDTISNLPRQGKNGSFLSSLLRFSYYYLDYLIGQFVIYFKYILRGYVVIYDRYYFDFINDSKRSNIVLPKSITTIGYRFLLKPEFNFFLFADAKTILKRKQELDETTINELTNDYNFLFQNLQLTTNSTVYKSINNEDLETTLSNIIKTIIKK
;
A
#
# COMPACT_ATOMS: atom_id res chain seq x y z
N LYS A 1 -16.56 -22.09 -10.68
CA LYS A 1 -16.81 -22.40 -9.23
C LYS A 1 -16.59 -21.13 -8.46
N GLN A 2 -17.66 -20.43 -8.04
CA GLN A 2 -17.54 -19.28 -7.14
C GLN A 2 -16.95 -19.78 -5.82
N LEU A 3 -15.77 -19.28 -5.45
CA LEU A 3 -15.18 -19.52 -4.14
C LEU A 3 -16.07 -18.83 -3.09
N ARG A 4 -16.90 -19.60 -2.38
CA ARG A 4 -17.71 -19.12 -1.24
C ARG A 4 -16.84 -18.98 0.02
N LYS A 5 -15.72 -18.25 -0.10
CA LYS A 5 -14.88 -17.91 1.06
C LYS A 5 -15.29 -16.55 1.61
N PRO A 6 -15.35 -16.36 2.91
CA PRO A 6 -15.55 -15.05 3.49
C PRO A 6 -14.39 -14.12 3.10
N VAL A 7 -14.70 -12.85 2.85
CA VAL A 7 -13.73 -11.83 2.41
C VAL A 7 -13.63 -10.76 3.46
N VAL A 8 -12.41 -10.32 3.76
CA VAL A 8 -12.14 -9.12 4.56
C VAL A 8 -11.28 -8.15 3.77
N VAL A 9 -11.65 -6.88 3.79
CA VAL A 9 -10.89 -5.79 3.16
C VAL A 9 -10.22 -4.96 4.24
N LEU A 10 -8.90 -4.83 4.15
CA LEU A 10 -8.08 -4.02 5.03
C LEU A 10 -7.57 -2.81 4.25
N ARG A 11 -7.65 -1.62 4.85
CA ARG A 11 -7.19 -0.38 4.21
C ARG A 11 -5.84 0.04 4.79
N HIS A 12 -4.88 0.30 3.92
CA HIS A 12 -3.53 0.80 4.16
C HIS A 12 -2.63 -0.16 4.97
N ARG A 13 -3.00 -0.50 6.20
CA ARG A 13 -2.19 -1.27 7.15
C ARG A 13 -3.09 -2.13 8.04
N PRO A 14 -2.51 -3.05 8.83
CA PRO A 14 -3.28 -3.87 9.77
C PRO A 14 -4.15 -3.08 10.75
N SER A 15 -3.72 -1.86 11.10
CA SER A 15 -4.44 -0.94 12.00
C SER A 15 -4.66 -1.52 13.42
N ILE A 16 -3.69 -2.28 13.90
CA ILE A 16 -3.65 -2.74 15.29
C ILE A 16 -3.25 -1.59 16.21
N LEU A 17 -2.28 -0.79 15.76
CA LEU A 17 -1.90 0.44 16.45
C LEU A 17 -2.73 1.62 15.92
N PRO A 18 -3.13 2.56 16.77
CA PRO A 18 -3.85 3.76 16.34
C PRO A 18 -3.00 4.62 15.38
N ILE A 19 -3.66 5.50 14.62
CA ILE A 19 -2.94 6.44 13.76
C ILE A 19 -2.13 7.40 14.66
N LEU A 20 -0.86 7.64 14.30
CA LEU A 20 0.05 8.46 15.10
C LEU A 20 -0.48 9.89 15.36
N SER A 21 -1.15 10.50 14.39
CA SER A 21 -1.80 11.80 14.57
C SER A 21 -2.93 11.78 15.59
N VAL A 22 -3.64 10.66 15.74
CA VAL A 22 -4.67 10.47 16.76
C VAL A 22 -4.05 10.40 18.15
N LEU A 23 -2.89 9.75 18.30
CA LEU A 23 -2.16 9.69 19.58
C LEU A 23 -1.61 11.05 19.99
N THR A 24 -1.10 11.84 19.03
CA THR A 24 -0.41 13.10 19.32
C THR A 24 -1.34 14.30 19.42
N LYS A 25 -2.46 14.31 18.67
CA LYS A 25 -3.34 15.48 18.54
C LYS A 25 -4.79 15.21 18.96
N GLY A 26 -5.16 13.98 19.27
CA GLY A 26 -6.52 13.55 19.51
C GLY A 26 -7.34 13.29 18.23
N LYS A 27 -8.47 12.58 18.37
CA LYS A 27 -9.27 12.12 17.22
C LYS A 27 -9.82 13.26 16.36
N GLU A 28 -10.38 14.31 16.98
CA GLU A 28 -11.02 15.42 16.26
C GLU A 28 -10.02 16.23 15.44
N LYS A 29 -8.88 16.62 16.04
CA LYS A 29 -7.84 17.37 15.32
C LYS A 29 -7.19 16.53 14.21
N ALA A 30 -6.97 15.23 14.45
CA ALA A 30 -6.44 14.34 13.44
C ALA A 30 -7.40 14.19 12.24
N HIS A 31 -8.71 14.17 12.48
CA HIS A 31 -9.71 14.11 11.42
C HIS A 31 -9.76 15.42 10.60
N LEU A 32 -9.74 16.56 11.27
CA LEU A 32 -9.68 17.87 10.61
C LEU A 32 -8.39 18.02 9.78
N ASP A 33 -7.24 17.62 10.30
CA ASP A 33 -5.97 17.62 9.56
C ASP A 33 -6.02 16.73 8.30
N THR A 34 -6.75 15.61 8.36
CA THR A 34 -6.90 14.69 7.20
C THR A 34 -7.78 15.29 6.11
N ILE A 35 -8.78 16.07 6.48
CA ILE A 35 -9.69 16.74 5.52
C ILE A 35 -9.02 17.97 4.90
N SER A 36 -8.27 18.74 5.70
CA SER A 36 -7.69 20.02 5.29
C SER A 36 -6.38 19.90 4.51
N ASN A 37 -5.63 18.81 4.67
CA ASN A 37 -4.33 18.63 4.03
C ASN A 37 -4.37 17.59 2.93
N LEU A 38 -3.92 17.96 1.74
CA LEU A 38 -3.69 17.01 0.66
C LEU A 38 -2.56 16.03 1.02
N PRO A 39 -2.61 14.80 0.51
CA PRO A 39 -1.52 13.84 0.67
C PRO A 39 -0.17 14.43 0.26
N ARG A 40 0.91 14.05 0.95
CA ARG A 40 2.30 14.48 0.68
C ARG A 40 2.65 15.94 1.05
N GLN A 41 1.74 16.71 1.61
CA GLN A 41 2.01 18.09 2.08
C GLN A 41 2.62 18.18 3.49
N GLY A 42 2.95 17.05 4.10
CA GLY A 42 3.61 17.02 5.41
C GLY A 42 4.99 17.66 5.37
N LYS A 43 5.25 18.52 6.36
CA LYS A 43 6.51 19.33 6.47
C LYS A 43 7.64 18.60 7.22
N ASN A 44 7.58 17.28 7.39
CA ASN A 44 8.62 16.56 8.12
C ASN A 44 9.86 16.36 7.24
N GLY A 45 10.93 17.08 7.55
CA GLY A 45 12.24 16.94 6.90
C GLY A 45 13.29 16.24 7.77
N SER A 46 12.97 15.92 9.03
CA SER A 46 13.93 15.32 9.96
C SER A 46 14.03 13.80 9.74
N PHE A 47 15.25 13.30 9.57
CA PHE A 47 15.55 11.87 9.47
C PHE A 47 15.09 11.11 10.72
N LEU A 48 15.39 11.61 11.92
CA LEU A 48 15.04 10.96 13.18
C LEU A 48 13.53 10.87 13.37
N SER A 49 12.79 11.93 13.08
CA SER A 49 11.33 11.95 13.14
C SER A 49 10.72 10.99 12.11
N SER A 50 11.30 10.92 10.91
CA SER A 50 10.88 9.95 9.87
C SER A 50 11.15 8.52 10.28
N LEU A 51 12.29 8.24 10.90
CA LEU A 51 12.67 6.92 11.39
C LEU A 51 11.71 6.46 12.51
N LEU A 52 11.43 7.31 13.49
CA LEU A 52 10.48 7.00 14.57
C LEU A 52 9.07 6.74 14.03
N ARG A 53 8.60 7.57 13.11
CA ARG A 53 7.30 7.40 12.45
C ARG A 53 7.23 6.11 11.64
N PHE A 54 8.27 5.82 10.86
CA PHE A 54 8.38 4.59 10.10
C PHE A 54 8.40 3.38 11.03
N SER A 55 9.24 3.38 12.08
CA SER A 55 9.33 2.28 13.05
C SER A 55 7.98 2.01 13.72
N TYR A 56 7.24 3.04 14.09
CA TYR A 56 5.90 2.90 14.67
C TYR A 56 4.92 2.19 13.72
N TYR A 57 4.84 2.63 12.46
CA TYR A 57 3.98 1.99 11.47
C TYR A 57 4.50 0.60 11.06
N TYR A 58 5.80 0.42 11.04
CA TYR A 58 6.41 -0.87 10.74
C TYR A 58 6.10 -1.92 11.82
N LEU A 59 6.10 -1.51 13.10
CA LEU A 59 5.65 -2.37 14.21
C LEU A 59 4.18 -2.78 14.04
N ASP A 60 3.32 -1.88 13.56
CA ASP A 60 1.93 -2.23 13.24
C ASP A 60 1.84 -3.34 12.18
N TYR A 61 2.71 -3.33 11.17
CA TYR A 61 2.79 -4.42 10.19
C TYR A 61 3.36 -5.70 10.82
N LEU A 62 4.45 -5.61 11.60
CA LEU A 62 5.07 -6.78 12.22
C LEU A 62 4.14 -7.50 13.20
N ILE A 63 3.43 -6.77 14.04
CA ILE A 63 2.47 -7.35 14.99
C ILE A 63 1.19 -7.75 14.25
N GLY A 64 0.70 -6.86 13.39
CA GLY A 64 -0.55 -7.03 12.68
C GLY A 64 -0.59 -8.24 11.76
N GLN A 65 0.56 -8.63 11.16
CA GLN A 65 0.60 -9.83 10.32
C GLN A 65 0.23 -11.10 11.09
N PHE A 66 0.63 -11.24 12.37
CA PHE A 66 0.26 -12.36 13.20
C PHE A 66 -1.24 -12.34 13.53
N VAL A 67 -1.76 -11.16 13.90
CA VAL A 67 -3.20 -11.00 14.15
C VAL A 67 -4.03 -11.37 12.91
N ILE A 68 -3.63 -10.90 11.74
CA ILE A 68 -4.32 -11.21 10.48
C ILE A 68 -4.21 -12.68 10.14
N TYR A 69 -3.05 -13.30 10.33
CA TYR A 69 -2.84 -14.70 10.09
C TYR A 69 -3.77 -15.57 10.95
N PHE A 70 -3.76 -15.38 12.27
CA PHE A 70 -4.59 -16.16 13.19
C PHE A 70 -6.08 -15.84 13.11
N LYS A 71 -6.44 -14.57 12.89
CA LYS A 71 -7.84 -14.13 12.88
C LYS A 71 -8.55 -14.44 11.58
N TYR A 72 -7.86 -14.36 10.45
CA TYR A 72 -8.48 -14.45 9.12
C TYR A 72 -7.93 -15.60 8.28
N ILE A 73 -6.60 -15.68 8.08
CA ILE A 73 -6.02 -16.64 7.12
C ILE A 73 -6.25 -18.08 7.57
N LEU A 74 -5.96 -18.41 8.84
CA LEU A 74 -6.22 -19.75 9.39
C LEU A 74 -7.71 -20.13 9.39
N ARG A 75 -8.60 -19.17 9.39
CA ARG A 75 -10.06 -19.39 9.31
C ARG A 75 -10.58 -19.46 7.89
N GLY A 76 -9.70 -19.44 6.88
CA GLY A 76 -10.05 -19.59 5.48
C GLY A 76 -10.62 -18.34 4.82
N TYR A 77 -10.43 -17.16 5.40
CA TYR A 77 -10.81 -15.88 4.78
C TYR A 77 -9.89 -15.53 3.63
N VAL A 78 -10.44 -14.87 2.62
CA VAL A 78 -9.67 -14.12 1.63
C VAL A 78 -9.43 -12.72 2.19
N VAL A 79 -8.16 -12.36 2.35
CA VAL A 79 -7.76 -11.04 2.85
C VAL A 79 -7.34 -10.18 1.67
N ILE A 80 -8.01 -9.05 1.48
CA ILE A 80 -7.69 -8.07 0.44
C ILE A 80 -7.14 -6.81 1.13
N TYR A 81 -5.93 -6.39 0.73
CA TYR A 81 -5.38 -5.11 1.13
C TYR A 81 -5.66 -4.07 0.06
N ASP A 82 -6.41 -3.03 0.43
CA ASP A 82 -6.46 -1.77 -0.33
C ASP A 82 -5.26 -0.92 0.09
N ARG A 83 -4.20 -0.98 -0.67
CA ARG A 83 -2.83 -0.56 -0.40
C ARG A 83 -2.13 -1.47 0.62
N TYR A 84 -0.88 -1.72 0.36
CA TYR A 84 -0.01 -2.49 1.25
C TYR A 84 1.27 -1.71 1.54
N TYR A 85 2.27 -2.37 2.06
CA TYR A 85 3.54 -1.80 2.48
C TYR A 85 4.32 -1.02 1.39
N PHE A 86 4.00 -1.23 0.11
CA PHE A 86 4.70 -0.61 -1.03
C PHE A 86 4.68 0.92 -1.02
N ASP A 87 3.67 1.54 -0.39
CA ASP A 87 3.61 2.99 -0.22
C ASP A 87 4.79 3.51 0.63
N PHE A 88 5.30 2.73 1.60
CA PHE A 88 6.50 3.11 2.35
C PHE A 88 7.77 3.06 1.50
N ILE A 89 7.81 2.25 0.45
CA ILE A 89 8.95 2.14 -0.45
C ILE A 89 8.92 3.26 -1.50
N ASN A 90 7.77 3.47 -2.16
CA ASN A 90 7.68 4.35 -3.33
C ASN A 90 6.99 5.69 -3.04
N ASP A 91 6.07 5.76 -2.10
CA ASP A 91 5.32 6.98 -1.75
C ASP A 91 5.37 7.29 -0.24
N SER A 92 6.53 7.15 0.38
CA SER A 92 6.74 7.38 1.82
C SER A 92 6.36 8.80 2.27
N LYS A 93 6.44 9.79 1.36
CA LYS A 93 6.01 11.17 1.58
C LYS A 93 4.51 11.26 1.94
N ARG A 94 3.68 10.33 1.46
CA ARG A 94 2.26 10.25 1.82
C ARG A 94 2.05 10.02 3.32
N SER A 95 2.94 9.28 3.94
CA SER A 95 2.96 9.05 5.39
C SER A 95 3.84 10.06 6.14
N ASN A 96 4.27 11.13 5.47
CA ASN A 96 5.18 12.14 6.01
C ASN A 96 6.50 11.52 6.53
N ILE A 97 7.07 10.60 5.75
CA ILE A 97 8.32 9.89 6.02
C ILE A 97 9.30 10.22 4.91
N VAL A 98 10.50 10.66 5.29
CA VAL A 98 11.60 10.97 4.39
C VAL A 98 12.79 10.09 4.80
N LEU A 99 12.83 8.87 4.25
CA LEU A 99 13.88 7.88 4.48
C LEU A 99 14.44 7.36 3.16
N PRO A 100 15.70 6.90 3.13
CA PRO A 100 16.25 6.17 1.98
C PRO A 100 15.41 4.94 1.65
N LYS A 101 15.14 4.72 0.36
CA LYS A 101 14.36 3.55 -0.12
C LYS A 101 14.95 2.21 0.37
N SER A 102 16.27 2.13 0.59
CA SER A 102 16.93 0.92 1.09
C SER A 102 16.39 0.46 2.45
N ILE A 103 16.15 1.39 3.38
CA ILE A 103 15.61 1.09 4.72
C ILE A 103 14.21 0.49 4.61
N THR A 104 13.34 1.12 3.84
CA THR A 104 11.96 0.66 3.66
C THR A 104 11.89 -0.65 2.86
N THR A 105 12.75 -0.83 1.87
CA THR A 105 12.81 -2.08 1.08
C THR A 105 13.29 -3.26 1.91
N ILE A 106 14.30 -3.07 2.78
CA ILE A 106 14.78 -4.13 3.69
C ILE A 106 13.65 -4.56 4.63
N GLY A 107 12.86 -3.62 5.16
CA GLY A 107 11.73 -3.92 6.02
C GLY A 107 10.71 -4.88 5.38
N TYR A 108 10.49 -4.77 4.07
CA TYR A 108 9.55 -5.64 3.35
C TYR A 108 9.91 -7.13 3.42
N ARG A 109 11.20 -7.48 3.60
CA ARG A 109 11.66 -8.88 3.68
C ARG A 109 11.07 -9.66 4.86
N PHE A 110 10.73 -8.96 5.95
CA PHE A 110 10.25 -9.56 7.20
C PHE A 110 8.72 -9.59 7.30
N LEU A 111 8.02 -9.12 6.28
CA LEU A 111 6.56 -9.10 6.26
C LEU A 111 6.00 -10.31 5.51
N LEU A 112 4.81 -10.75 5.93
CA LEU A 112 4.01 -11.72 5.17
C LEU A 112 3.68 -11.12 3.81
N LYS A 113 4.05 -11.83 2.76
CA LYS A 113 3.81 -11.40 1.39
C LYS A 113 2.43 -11.90 0.95
N PRO A 114 1.53 -11.01 0.50
CA PRO A 114 0.30 -11.43 -0.16
C PRO A 114 0.61 -12.33 -1.35
N GLU A 115 -0.20 -13.35 -1.58
CA GLU A 115 0.00 -14.29 -2.70
C GLU A 115 -0.06 -13.59 -4.06
N PHE A 116 -0.95 -12.60 -4.18
CA PHE A 116 -1.11 -11.76 -5.37
C PHE A 116 -0.96 -10.29 -4.99
N ASN A 117 -0.15 -9.56 -5.72
CA ASN A 117 0.04 -8.13 -5.59
C ASN A 117 -0.21 -7.48 -6.95
N PHE A 118 -1.19 -6.58 -7.00
CA PHE A 118 -1.56 -5.86 -8.20
C PHE A 118 -1.27 -4.37 -8.02
N PHE A 119 -0.49 -3.80 -8.91
CA PHE A 119 -0.36 -2.37 -9.06
C PHE A 119 -1.28 -1.90 -10.19
N LEU A 120 -2.33 -1.17 -9.83
CA LEU A 120 -3.29 -0.62 -10.78
C LEU A 120 -2.85 0.79 -11.16
N PHE A 121 -2.55 1.02 -12.43
CA PHE A 121 -2.12 2.31 -12.94
C PHE A 121 -3.00 2.75 -14.12
N ALA A 122 -3.04 4.04 -14.39
CA ALA A 122 -3.64 4.61 -15.58
C ALA A 122 -2.75 5.75 -16.07
N ASP A 123 -3.03 6.29 -17.25
CA ASP A 123 -2.32 7.47 -17.71
C ASP A 123 -2.58 8.67 -16.80
N ALA A 124 -1.62 9.61 -16.73
CA ALA A 124 -1.69 10.74 -15.82
C ALA A 124 -2.91 11.63 -16.07
N LYS A 125 -3.34 11.78 -17.32
CA LYS A 125 -4.52 12.60 -17.68
C LYS A 125 -5.81 11.95 -17.16
N THR A 126 -5.91 10.63 -17.24
CA THR A 126 -7.04 9.86 -16.68
C THR A 126 -7.08 9.97 -15.16
N ILE A 127 -5.92 9.87 -14.48
CA ILE A 127 -5.83 10.05 -13.03
C ILE A 127 -6.25 11.46 -12.62
N LEU A 128 -5.74 12.50 -13.30
CA LEU A 128 -6.05 13.90 -13.01
C LEU A 128 -7.53 14.24 -13.22
N LYS A 129 -8.19 13.61 -14.22
CA LYS A 129 -9.65 13.75 -14.40
C LYS A 129 -10.45 13.14 -13.23
N ARG A 130 -9.96 12.07 -12.61
CA ARG A 130 -10.60 11.40 -11.47
C ARG A 130 -10.32 12.11 -10.15
N LYS A 131 -9.07 12.56 -9.96
CA LYS A 131 -8.63 13.20 -8.71
C LYS A 131 -7.37 14.05 -8.93
N GLN A 132 -7.43 15.31 -8.52
CA GLN A 132 -6.33 16.28 -8.66
C GLN A 132 -5.55 16.39 -7.33
N GLU A 133 -4.91 15.33 -6.89
CA GLU A 133 -4.07 15.34 -5.68
C GLU A 133 -2.58 15.56 -5.98
N LEU A 134 -2.15 15.26 -7.18
CA LEU A 134 -0.74 15.29 -7.62
C LEU A 134 -0.65 15.95 -8.98
N ASP A 135 0.52 16.44 -9.35
CA ASP A 135 0.83 16.89 -10.70
C ASP A 135 1.18 15.71 -11.63
N GLU A 136 1.14 15.96 -12.95
CA GLU A 136 1.37 14.95 -13.97
C GLU A 136 2.75 14.31 -13.86
N THR A 137 3.78 15.10 -13.58
CA THR A 137 5.16 14.64 -13.44
C THR A 137 5.27 13.66 -12.28
N THR A 138 4.74 14.01 -11.11
CA THR A 138 4.73 13.14 -9.93
C THR A 138 3.96 11.84 -10.17
N ILE A 139 2.84 11.87 -10.89
CA ILE A 139 2.07 10.67 -11.24
C ILE A 139 2.91 9.73 -12.10
N ASN A 140 3.58 10.26 -13.12
CA ASN A 140 4.43 9.48 -14.02
C ASN A 140 5.65 8.89 -13.28
N GLU A 141 6.32 9.67 -12.43
CA GLU A 141 7.42 9.20 -11.60
C GLU A 141 6.99 8.04 -10.68
N LEU A 142 5.88 8.22 -9.97
CA LEU A 142 5.36 7.16 -9.10
C LEU A 142 4.97 5.91 -9.89
N THR A 143 4.32 6.07 -11.03
CA THR A 143 3.94 4.94 -11.88
C THR A 143 5.15 4.15 -12.34
N ASN A 144 6.21 4.84 -12.76
CA ASN A 144 7.47 4.20 -13.15
C ASN A 144 8.16 3.50 -11.97
N ASP A 145 8.22 4.15 -10.82
CA ASP A 145 8.80 3.59 -9.59
C ASP A 145 8.09 2.31 -9.15
N TYR A 146 6.74 2.30 -9.17
CA TYR A 146 5.96 1.10 -8.82
C TYR A 146 6.13 -0.01 -9.85
N ASN A 147 6.13 0.30 -11.14
CA ASN A 147 6.37 -0.68 -12.20
C ASN A 147 7.75 -1.32 -12.05
N PHE A 148 8.79 -0.52 -11.82
CA PHE A 148 10.15 -1.00 -11.60
C PHE A 148 10.25 -1.89 -10.35
N LEU A 149 9.62 -1.47 -9.24
CA LEU A 149 9.58 -2.26 -8.00
C LEU A 149 8.91 -3.61 -8.24
N PHE A 150 7.73 -3.64 -8.88
CA PHE A 150 6.98 -4.87 -9.12
C PHE A 150 7.70 -5.82 -10.07
N GLN A 151 8.35 -5.31 -11.11
CA GLN A 151 9.20 -6.11 -12.00
C GLN A 151 10.36 -6.75 -11.24
N ASN A 152 11.08 -5.98 -10.43
CA ASN A 152 12.20 -6.51 -9.64
C ASN A 152 11.74 -7.54 -8.62
N LEU A 153 10.64 -7.30 -7.91
CA LEU A 153 10.09 -8.26 -6.95
C LEU A 153 9.65 -9.55 -7.64
N GLN A 154 9.05 -9.48 -8.84
CA GLN A 154 8.66 -10.67 -9.60
C GLN A 154 9.88 -11.51 -10.02
N LEU A 155 11.00 -10.87 -10.38
CA LEU A 155 12.23 -11.59 -10.74
C LEU A 155 12.88 -12.32 -9.55
N THR A 156 12.58 -11.89 -8.33
CA THR A 156 13.19 -12.47 -7.10
C THR A 156 12.39 -13.61 -6.49
N THR A 157 11.16 -13.89 -6.98
CA THR A 157 10.29 -14.91 -6.38
C THR A 157 9.33 -15.55 -7.38
N ASN A 158 9.13 -16.85 -7.21
CA ASN A 158 8.11 -17.62 -7.95
C ASN A 158 6.88 -17.93 -7.10
N SER A 159 6.94 -17.70 -5.79
CA SER A 159 5.84 -18.03 -4.86
C SER A 159 4.77 -16.96 -4.79
N THR A 160 5.13 -15.72 -5.09
CA THR A 160 4.26 -14.53 -5.01
C THR A 160 4.15 -13.89 -6.40
N VAL A 161 2.97 -13.44 -6.76
CA VAL A 161 2.71 -12.74 -8.02
C VAL A 161 2.74 -11.22 -7.79
N TYR A 162 3.56 -10.52 -8.56
CA TYR A 162 3.61 -9.07 -8.64
C TYR A 162 3.26 -8.64 -10.06
N LYS A 163 2.16 -7.93 -10.26
CA LYS A 163 1.70 -7.57 -11.59
C LYS A 163 1.16 -6.16 -11.66
N SER A 164 1.66 -5.39 -12.61
CA SER A 164 1.09 -4.10 -12.98
C SER A 164 -0.03 -4.31 -13.99
N ILE A 165 -1.16 -3.63 -13.79
CA ILE A 165 -2.35 -3.73 -14.64
C ILE A 165 -2.82 -2.31 -14.97
N ASN A 166 -3.05 -2.05 -16.25
CA ASN A 166 -3.68 -0.81 -16.69
C ASN A 166 -5.15 -0.79 -16.25
N ASN A 167 -5.56 0.28 -15.57
CA ASN A 167 -6.87 0.48 -14.95
C ASN A 167 -7.63 1.64 -15.60
N GLU A 168 -7.66 1.67 -16.91
CA GLU A 168 -8.49 2.62 -17.66
C GLU A 168 -9.94 2.18 -17.71
N ASP A 169 -10.17 0.89 -17.94
CA ASP A 169 -11.48 0.26 -17.97
C ASP A 169 -11.63 -0.78 -16.87
N LEU A 170 -12.76 -0.72 -16.14
CA LEU A 170 -13.03 -1.57 -14.98
C LEU A 170 -13.19 -3.05 -15.36
N GLU A 171 -13.92 -3.35 -16.43
CA GLU A 171 -14.21 -4.73 -16.83
C GLU A 171 -12.94 -5.45 -17.29
N THR A 172 -12.14 -4.76 -18.10
CA THR A 172 -10.84 -5.25 -18.55
C THR A 172 -9.88 -5.46 -17.38
N THR A 173 -9.85 -4.53 -16.43
CA THR A 173 -9.03 -4.64 -15.22
C THR A 173 -9.41 -5.86 -14.39
N LEU A 174 -10.71 -6.04 -14.11
CA LEU A 174 -11.22 -7.20 -13.35
C LEU A 174 -10.93 -8.51 -14.08
N SER A 175 -11.14 -8.57 -15.40
CA SER A 175 -10.83 -9.75 -16.22
C SER A 175 -9.34 -10.12 -16.10
N ASN A 176 -8.43 -9.15 -16.15
CA ASN A 176 -6.99 -9.37 -16.03
C ASN A 176 -6.57 -9.86 -14.64
N ILE A 177 -7.19 -9.33 -13.58
CA ILE A 177 -6.99 -9.79 -12.20
C ILE A 177 -7.45 -11.24 -12.07
N ILE A 178 -8.69 -11.55 -12.49
CA ILE A 178 -9.29 -12.88 -12.39
C ILE A 178 -8.46 -13.90 -13.20
N LYS A 179 -8.10 -13.59 -14.44
CA LYS A 179 -7.25 -14.46 -15.27
C LYS A 179 -5.90 -14.76 -14.60
N THR A 180 -5.33 -13.77 -13.91
CA THR A 180 -4.05 -13.95 -13.21
C THR A 180 -4.20 -14.88 -12.01
N ILE A 181 -5.30 -14.76 -11.25
CA ILE A 181 -5.58 -15.60 -10.08
C ILE A 181 -5.88 -17.05 -10.49
N ILE A 182 -6.61 -17.27 -11.59
CA ILE A 182 -6.99 -18.61 -12.06
C ILE A 182 -5.79 -19.35 -12.67
N LYS A 183 -4.85 -18.62 -13.30
CA LYS A 183 -3.69 -19.22 -14.00
C LYS A 183 -2.61 -19.73 -13.03
N LYS A 184 -2.59 -19.32 -11.78
CA LYS A 184 -1.67 -19.80 -10.75
C LYS A 184 -2.22 -21.03 -10.05
#